data_ab43c04a2471f54197ef1d47b72b593a
#
_entry.id   ab43c04a2471f54197ef1d47b72b593a
#
_cell.length_a   1.000
_cell.length_b   1.000
_cell.length_c   1.000
_cell.angle_alpha   90.00
_cell.angle_beta   90.00
_cell.angle_gamma   90.00
#
_symmetry.space_group_name_H-M   'P 1'
#
loop_
_entity.id
_entity.type
_entity.pdbx_description
1 polymer ?
#
loop_
_entity_poly.entity_id
_entity_poly.type
_entity_poly.pdbx_seq_one_letter_code
_entity_poly.pdbx_strand_id
1 'polypeptide(L)'
;GFQGVALDTLRVSTLGRGGSDLTAVAIAGAIEADVCEIYTDVDGIYTTDPRIEPKAKKLDKISYDEMLELASLGAKVLQNRSVEMAKKLNVNLVSRSSFTPEVEGTLITKEENIMEKPIVSGIALDKNQVRVGMYGVTDKPGIAASIFTSLADENINVDMIVQTVGVDGKTDLDFTIPTTDWEICKGVMEKFQTQAENIDYNEKICKVSIVG
;
A
#
# COMPACT_ATOMS: atom_id res chain seq x y z
N GLY A 1 12.59 13.45 13.50
CA GLY A 1 11.16 13.44 13.22
C GLY A 1 10.43 14.55 13.93
N PHE A 2 9.37 15.03 13.35
CA PHE A 2 8.55 16.05 13.97
C PHE A 2 7.69 15.48 15.09
N GLN A 3 7.69 16.18 16.21
CA GLN A 3 6.81 15.92 17.32
C GLN A 3 5.93 17.14 17.52
N GLY A 4 4.64 16.92 17.62
CA GLY A 4 3.68 17.93 18.02
C GLY A 4 3.52 17.97 19.54
N VAL A 5 2.87 19.02 20.01
CA VAL A 5 2.41 19.13 21.39
C VAL A 5 0.89 19.32 21.35
N ALA A 6 0.16 18.46 22.02
CA ALA A 6 -1.28 18.59 22.15
C ALA A 6 -1.58 19.84 23.01
N LEU A 7 -2.36 20.77 22.47
CA LEU A 7 -2.60 22.08 23.11
C LEU A 7 -3.34 21.99 24.44
N ASP A 8 -4.17 20.98 24.60
CA ASP A 8 -5.00 20.75 25.77
C ASP A 8 -4.23 20.09 26.93
N THR A 9 -3.35 19.13 26.62
CA THR A 9 -2.64 18.33 27.62
C THR A 9 -1.16 18.65 27.75
N LEU A 10 -0.59 19.46 26.84
CA LEU A 10 0.84 19.78 26.71
C LEU A 10 1.73 18.53 26.59
N ARG A 11 1.14 17.40 26.18
CA ARG A 11 1.87 16.16 25.95
C ARG A 11 2.46 16.13 24.56
N VAL A 12 3.63 15.54 24.43
CA VAL A 12 4.22 15.24 23.14
C VAL A 12 3.33 14.26 22.40
N SER A 13 3.00 14.58 21.17
CA SER A 13 2.21 13.75 20.25
C SER A 13 2.95 13.57 18.93
N THR A 14 2.68 12.47 18.25
CA THR A 14 3.27 12.19 16.94
C THR A 14 2.17 11.88 15.93
N LEU A 15 2.45 12.10 14.64
CA LEU A 15 1.56 11.71 13.55
C LEU A 15 1.71 10.24 13.16
N GLY A 16 2.45 9.48 13.98
CA GLY A 16 2.77 8.09 13.71
C GLY A 16 3.89 7.91 12.69
N ARG A 17 4.02 6.69 12.17
CA ARG A 17 5.06 6.36 11.19
C ARG A 17 4.91 7.22 9.93
N GLY A 18 6.03 7.78 9.42
CA GLY A 18 6.04 8.69 8.27
C GLY A 18 5.47 10.08 8.55
N GLY A 19 5.26 10.44 9.83
CA GLY A 19 4.75 11.75 10.20
C GLY A 19 5.69 12.90 9.88
N SER A 20 7.01 12.66 9.78
CA SER A 20 7.99 13.67 9.34
C SER A 20 7.80 14.05 7.88
N ASP A 21 7.60 13.07 7.00
CA ASP A 21 7.36 13.31 5.57
C ASP A 21 6.06 14.07 5.38
N LEU A 22 4.98 13.63 6.06
CA LEU A 22 3.70 14.31 6.03
C LEU A 22 3.80 15.77 6.49
N THR A 23 4.57 16.03 7.57
CA THR A 23 4.76 17.38 8.10
C THR A 23 5.56 18.24 7.14
N ALA A 24 6.62 17.69 6.52
CA ALA A 24 7.43 18.41 5.54
C ALA A 24 6.56 18.85 4.35
N VAL A 25 5.73 17.97 3.82
CA VAL A 25 4.79 18.27 2.72
C VAL A 25 3.76 19.32 3.13
N ALA A 26 3.19 19.20 4.34
CA ALA A 26 2.21 20.18 4.83
C ALA A 26 2.84 21.59 4.97
N ILE A 27 4.07 21.68 5.47
CA ILE A 27 4.81 22.94 5.55
C ILE A 27 5.10 23.47 4.15
N ALA A 28 5.61 22.63 3.24
CA ALA A 28 5.91 23.04 1.87
C ALA A 28 4.67 23.61 1.17
N GLY A 29 3.50 22.97 1.34
CA GLY A 29 2.24 23.50 0.81
C GLY A 29 1.80 24.80 1.46
N ALA A 30 2.02 24.95 2.78
CA ALA A 30 1.62 26.16 3.50
C ALA A 30 2.46 27.40 3.14
N ILE A 31 3.72 27.20 2.74
CA ILE A 31 4.63 28.28 2.31
C ILE A 31 4.72 28.42 0.78
N GLU A 32 3.90 27.64 0.05
CA GLU A 32 3.89 27.62 -1.42
C GLU A 32 5.29 27.32 -2.02
N ALA A 33 6.00 26.35 -1.44
CA ALA A 33 7.32 25.97 -1.90
C ALA A 33 7.25 25.31 -3.29
N ASP A 34 8.25 25.58 -4.13
CA ASP A 34 8.37 24.99 -5.48
C ASP A 34 8.55 23.46 -5.43
N VAL A 35 9.24 22.97 -4.38
CA VAL A 35 9.57 21.56 -4.20
C VAL A 35 9.74 21.23 -2.72
N CYS A 36 9.40 19.99 -2.36
CA CYS A 36 9.70 19.39 -1.07
C CYS A 36 10.64 18.19 -1.28
N GLU A 37 11.85 18.28 -0.77
CA GLU A 37 12.83 17.19 -0.85
C GLU A 37 12.75 16.29 0.37
N ILE A 38 12.59 15.00 0.14
CA ILE A 38 12.62 13.96 1.17
C ILE A 38 13.93 13.18 1.03
N TYR A 39 14.79 13.35 2.00
CA TYR A 39 16.07 12.64 2.08
C TYR A 39 15.88 11.33 2.83
N THR A 40 16.25 10.22 2.18
CA THR A 40 16.07 8.86 2.67
C THR A 40 17.35 8.04 2.49
N ASP A 41 17.31 6.75 2.76
CA ASP A 41 18.40 5.80 2.58
C ASP A 41 18.50 5.22 1.15
N VAL A 42 17.57 5.62 0.27
CA VAL A 42 17.56 5.24 -1.15
C VAL A 42 17.69 6.48 -2.04
N ASP A 43 18.22 6.32 -3.24
CA ASP A 43 18.53 7.42 -4.15
C ASP A 43 17.36 7.78 -5.10
N GLY A 44 16.20 7.22 -4.88
CA GLY A 44 14.97 7.50 -5.64
C GLY A 44 14.01 6.34 -5.69
N ILE A 45 13.04 6.44 -6.59
CA ILE A 45 12.03 5.40 -6.86
C ILE A 45 12.52 4.57 -8.05
N TYR A 46 12.38 3.26 -7.93
CA TYR A 46 12.80 2.30 -8.96
C TYR A 46 11.60 1.59 -9.57
N THR A 47 11.77 1.08 -10.76
CA THR A 47 10.75 0.24 -11.43
C THR A 47 10.39 -1.02 -10.65
N THR A 48 11.28 -1.49 -9.78
CA THR A 48 11.04 -2.49 -8.71
C THR A 48 12.17 -2.39 -7.69
N ASP A 49 12.14 -3.19 -6.62
CA ASP A 49 13.21 -3.19 -5.60
C ASP A 49 14.54 -3.68 -6.19
N PRO A 50 15.58 -2.82 -6.29
CA PRO A 50 16.87 -3.20 -6.87
C PRO A 50 17.61 -4.28 -6.07
N ARG A 51 17.25 -4.52 -4.82
CA ARG A 51 17.80 -5.62 -3.99
C ARG A 51 17.24 -6.98 -4.42
N ILE A 52 16.10 -7.00 -5.10
CA ILE A 52 15.43 -8.20 -5.62
C ILE A 52 15.78 -8.39 -7.08
N GLU A 53 15.70 -7.32 -7.88
CA GLU A 53 16.02 -7.32 -9.31
C GLU A 53 17.11 -6.26 -9.61
N PRO A 54 18.39 -6.67 -9.73
CA PRO A 54 19.49 -5.72 -9.96
C PRO A 54 19.41 -4.92 -11.27
N LYS A 55 18.54 -5.34 -12.20
CA LYS A 55 18.26 -4.61 -13.45
C LYS A 55 17.19 -3.54 -13.29
N ALA A 56 16.63 -3.38 -12.10
CA ALA A 56 15.67 -2.33 -11.82
C ALA A 56 16.25 -0.96 -12.20
N LYS A 57 15.47 -0.14 -12.88
CA LYS A 57 15.87 1.20 -13.31
C LYS A 57 15.29 2.24 -12.36
N LYS A 58 16.11 3.20 -11.99
CA LYS A 58 15.63 4.39 -11.28
C LYS A 58 14.77 5.22 -12.23
N LEU A 59 13.65 5.72 -11.72
CA LEU A 59 12.75 6.60 -12.44
C LEU A 59 13.20 8.05 -12.21
N ASP A 60 13.30 8.83 -13.27
CA ASP A 60 13.56 10.26 -13.16
C ASP A 60 12.32 11.00 -12.65
N LYS A 61 11.15 10.57 -13.11
CA LYS A 61 9.84 11.13 -12.74
C LYS A 61 8.81 10.03 -12.59
N ILE A 62 7.84 10.27 -11.70
CA ILE A 62 6.66 9.43 -11.50
C ILE A 62 5.47 10.31 -11.13
N SER A 63 4.26 9.95 -11.53
CA SER A 63 3.06 10.66 -11.12
C SER A 63 2.69 10.37 -9.66
N TYR A 64 1.90 11.26 -9.04
CA TYR A 64 1.40 11.00 -7.70
C TYR A 64 0.57 9.71 -7.64
N ASP A 65 -0.23 9.43 -8.68
CA ASP A 65 -1.12 8.27 -8.73
C ASP A 65 -0.32 6.97 -8.82
N GLU A 66 0.64 6.89 -9.73
CA GLU A 66 1.55 5.74 -9.84
C GLU A 66 2.37 5.54 -8.56
N MET A 67 2.85 6.62 -7.92
CA MET A 67 3.58 6.53 -6.66
C MET A 67 2.69 6.01 -5.53
N LEU A 68 1.45 6.49 -5.43
CA LEU A 68 0.46 6.01 -4.46
C LEU A 68 0.16 4.53 -4.67
N GLU A 69 0.00 4.13 -5.92
CA GLU A 69 -0.26 2.75 -6.28
C GLU A 69 0.94 1.85 -5.91
N LEU A 70 2.16 2.21 -6.33
CA LEU A 70 3.38 1.49 -5.94
C LEU A 70 3.52 1.38 -4.42
N ALA A 71 3.29 2.46 -3.69
CA ALA A 71 3.41 2.48 -2.24
C ALA A 71 2.34 1.64 -1.54
N SER A 72 1.11 1.62 -2.05
CA SER A 72 0.02 0.77 -1.54
C SER A 72 0.26 -0.71 -1.79
N LEU A 73 0.96 -1.03 -2.87
CA LEU A 73 1.27 -2.39 -3.30
C LEU A 73 2.56 -2.96 -2.68
N GLY A 74 3.27 -2.17 -1.86
CA GLY A 74 4.42 -2.66 -1.08
C GLY A 74 5.75 -1.94 -1.32
N ALA A 75 5.85 -0.98 -2.23
CA ALA A 75 7.04 -0.16 -2.41
C ALA A 75 7.14 0.88 -1.26
N LYS A 76 7.93 0.57 -0.24
CA LYS A 76 8.01 1.35 1.03
C LYS A 76 9.03 2.50 0.98
N VAL A 77 9.06 3.29 -0.08
CA VAL A 77 10.00 4.43 -0.18
C VAL A 77 9.42 5.69 0.44
N LEU A 78 8.17 6.03 0.10
CA LEU A 78 7.45 7.16 0.67
C LEU A 78 6.17 6.72 1.36
N GLN A 79 5.75 7.49 2.34
CA GLN A 79 4.48 7.26 3.02
C GLN A 79 3.30 7.70 2.15
N ASN A 80 2.28 6.85 1.97
CA ASN A 80 1.09 7.16 1.16
C ASN A 80 0.45 8.49 1.56
N ARG A 81 0.30 8.74 2.86
CA ARG A 81 -0.30 9.98 3.36
C ARG A 81 0.47 11.25 2.95
N SER A 82 1.79 11.17 2.84
CA SER A 82 2.61 12.30 2.39
C SER A 82 2.46 12.56 0.89
N VAL A 83 2.39 11.51 0.08
CA VAL A 83 2.15 11.60 -1.37
C VAL A 83 0.73 12.11 -1.66
N GLU A 84 -0.27 11.60 -0.94
CA GLU A 84 -1.66 12.06 -1.04
C GLU A 84 -1.80 13.55 -0.67
N MET A 85 -1.12 13.98 0.41
CA MET A 85 -1.09 15.39 0.80
C MET A 85 -0.40 16.26 -0.26
N ALA A 86 0.72 15.78 -0.82
CA ALA A 86 1.43 16.49 -1.88
C ALA A 86 0.56 16.65 -3.13
N LYS A 87 -0.14 15.60 -3.55
CA LYS A 87 -1.13 15.66 -4.63
C LYS A 87 -2.21 16.70 -4.36
N LYS A 88 -2.78 16.69 -3.15
CA LYS A 88 -3.85 17.61 -2.73
C LYS A 88 -3.40 19.07 -2.68
N LEU A 89 -2.19 19.32 -2.20
CA LEU A 89 -1.60 20.66 -2.09
C LEU A 89 -0.83 21.10 -3.33
N ASN A 90 -0.72 20.23 -4.34
CA ASN A 90 0.04 20.46 -5.56
C ASN A 90 1.53 20.78 -5.31
N VAL A 91 2.15 20.08 -4.36
CA VAL A 91 3.57 20.22 -4.00
C VAL A 91 4.37 19.15 -4.71
N ASN A 92 5.33 19.54 -5.55
CA ASN A 92 6.28 18.60 -6.13
C ASN A 92 7.14 17.99 -5.03
N LEU A 93 7.32 16.64 -5.08
CA LEU A 93 8.23 15.96 -4.16
C LEU A 93 9.46 15.47 -4.91
N VAL A 94 10.61 15.47 -4.25
CA VAL A 94 11.80 14.76 -4.72
C VAL A 94 12.24 13.79 -3.64
N SER A 95 12.32 12.51 -3.98
CA SER A 95 12.90 11.47 -3.13
C SER A 95 14.35 11.26 -3.54
N ARG A 96 15.29 11.45 -2.62
CA ARG A 96 16.74 11.34 -2.88
C ARG A 96 17.51 10.82 -1.67
N SER A 97 18.73 10.36 -1.94
CA SER A 97 19.59 9.80 -0.89
C SER A 97 20.20 10.89 -0.01
N SER A 98 20.18 10.62 1.30
CA SER A 98 20.94 11.42 2.27
C SER A 98 22.44 11.07 2.24
N PHE A 99 22.85 9.95 1.66
CA PHE A 99 24.25 9.51 1.56
C PHE A 99 24.96 10.04 0.32
N THR A 100 24.20 10.29 -0.76
CA THR A 100 24.70 10.79 -2.05
C THR A 100 23.82 11.97 -2.53
N PRO A 101 23.84 13.10 -1.81
CA PRO A 101 22.93 14.22 -2.07
C PRO A 101 23.18 14.91 -3.42
N GLU A 102 24.34 14.66 -4.04
CA GLU A 102 24.68 15.14 -5.38
C GLU A 102 23.98 14.37 -6.50
N VAL A 103 23.46 13.16 -6.22
CA VAL A 103 22.73 12.35 -7.19
C VAL A 103 21.28 12.86 -7.26
N GLU A 104 20.82 13.14 -8.47
CA GLU A 104 19.42 13.49 -8.69
C GLU A 104 18.50 12.36 -8.25
N GLY A 105 17.48 12.70 -7.45
CA GLY A 105 16.45 11.78 -6.99
C GLY A 105 15.37 11.55 -8.05
N THR A 106 14.27 10.99 -7.61
CA THR A 106 13.04 10.86 -8.41
C THR A 106 12.08 12.00 -8.10
N LEU A 107 11.61 12.71 -9.13
CA LEU A 107 10.58 13.74 -9.02
C LEU A 107 9.20 13.08 -9.03
N ILE A 108 8.41 13.31 -7.99
CA ILE A 108 7.00 12.94 -7.90
C ILE A 108 6.16 14.19 -8.17
N THR A 109 5.36 14.16 -9.22
CA THR A 109 4.65 15.33 -9.73
C THR A 109 3.31 14.97 -10.36
N LYS A 110 2.62 15.95 -10.95
CA LYS A 110 1.40 15.69 -11.71
C LYS A 110 1.71 14.93 -13.01
N GLU A 111 0.77 14.11 -13.41
CA GLU A 111 0.84 13.32 -14.64
C GLU A 111 1.11 14.17 -15.89
N GLU A 112 0.48 15.35 -15.98
CA GLU A 112 0.66 16.30 -17.09
C GLU A 112 2.11 16.81 -17.28
N ASN A 113 2.95 16.69 -16.26
CA ASN A 113 4.36 17.08 -16.29
C ASN A 113 5.30 15.95 -16.76
N ILE A 114 4.73 14.79 -17.12
CA ILE A 114 5.47 13.61 -17.58
C ILE A 114 5.18 13.40 -19.06
N MET A 115 6.14 13.77 -19.91
CA MET A 115 5.96 13.74 -21.38
C MET A 115 6.02 12.32 -21.96
N GLU A 116 6.79 11.42 -21.36
CA GLU A 116 6.91 10.03 -21.81
C GLU A 116 6.40 9.10 -20.71
N LYS A 117 5.38 8.32 -21.04
CA LYS A 117 4.81 7.32 -20.13
C LYS A 117 5.14 5.93 -20.63
N PRO A 118 5.87 5.14 -19.85
CA PRO A 118 5.93 3.72 -20.09
C PRO A 118 4.54 3.08 -19.84
N ILE A 119 4.21 2.04 -20.58
CA ILE A 119 2.98 1.26 -20.35
C ILE A 119 3.01 0.61 -18.95
N VAL A 120 4.20 0.31 -18.44
CA VAL A 120 4.44 -0.21 -17.10
C VAL A 120 5.46 0.69 -16.42
N SER A 121 5.02 1.39 -15.38
CA SER A 121 5.86 2.29 -14.58
C SER A 121 6.61 1.54 -13.50
N GLY A 122 6.03 0.45 -13.00
CA GLY A 122 6.69 -0.32 -11.94
C GLY A 122 6.05 -1.67 -11.64
N ILE A 123 6.79 -2.44 -10.84
CA ILE A 123 6.35 -3.73 -10.32
C ILE A 123 6.61 -3.75 -8.81
N ALA A 124 5.57 -4.00 -8.04
CA ALA A 124 5.65 -4.15 -6.60
C ALA A 124 5.54 -5.62 -6.19
N LEU A 125 6.33 -6.01 -5.19
CA LEU A 125 6.31 -7.34 -4.60
C LEU A 125 5.98 -7.24 -3.11
N ASP A 126 4.88 -7.87 -2.70
CA ASP A 126 4.55 -8.05 -1.29
C ASP A 126 4.67 -9.53 -0.91
N LYS A 127 5.57 -9.82 0.05
CA LYS A 127 5.83 -11.17 0.57
C LYS A 127 5.06 -11.46 1.87
N ASN A 128 4.33 -10.47 2.40
CA ASN A 128 3.67 -10.56 3.69
C ASN A 128 2.17 -10.79 3.52
N GLN A 129 1.81 -11.80 2.74
CA GLN A 129 0.44 -12.15 2.44
C GLN A 129 0.13 -13.60 2.82
N VAL A 130 -1.10 -13.82 3.27
CA VAL A 130 -1.70 -15.14 3.46
C VAL A 130 -2.93 -15.21 2.57
N ARG A 131 -3.07 -16.27 1.79
CA ARG A 131 -4.28 -16.58 1.04
C ARG A 131 -5.21 -17.40 1.91
N VAL A 132 -6.47 -17.03 1.92
CA VAL A 132 -7.58 -17.80 2.50
C VAL A 132 -8.52 -18.19 1.37
N GLY A 133 -8.73 -19.49 1.18
CA GLY A 133 -9.66 -20.06 0.20
C GLY A 133 -10.84 -20.73 0.91
N MET A 134 -12.05 -20.34 0.57
CA MET A 134 -13.29 -20.98 1.02
C MET A 134 -13.98 -21.63 -0.18
N TYR A 135 -14.11 -22.92 -0.16
CA TYR A 135 -14.65 -23.71 -1.27
C TYR A 135 -16.03 -24.24 -0.96
N GLY A 136 -16.88 -24.28 -1.99
CA GLY A 136 -18.23 -24.78 -1.86
C GLY A 136 -19.10 -23.98 -0.90
N VAL A 137 -18.88 -22.68 -0.82
CA VAL A 137 -19.71 -21.77 -0.01
C VAL A 137 -21.10 -21.72 -0.63
N THR A 138 -22.14 -21.90 0.19
CA THR A 138 -23.53 -21.80 -0.29
C THR A 138 -23.80 -20.40 -0.82
N ASP A 139 -24.20 -20.28 -2.08
CA ASP A 139 -24.50 -18.99 -2.71
C ASP A 139 -25.84 -18.46 -2.19
N LYS A 140 -25.76 -17.75 -1.05
CA LYS A 140 -26.90 -17.04 -0.45
C LYS A 140 -26.59 -15.55 -0.40
N PRO A 141 -27.57 -14.68 -0.73
CA PRO A 141 -27.39 -13.25 -0.57
C PRO A 141 -26.90 -12.88 0.84
N GLY A 142 -25.80 -12.13 0.91
CA GLY A 142 -25.23 -11.64 2.15
C GLY A 142 -24.14 -12.49 2.80
N ILE A 143 -23.84 -13.71 2.28
CA ILE A 143 -22.79 -14.56 2.89
C ILE A 143 -21.41 -13.89 2.82
N ALA A 144 -21.01 -13.37 1.66
CA ALA A 144 -19.74 -12.66 1.50
C ALA A 144 -19.69 -11.40 2.38
N ALA A 145 -20.80 -10.66 2.44
CA ALA A 145 -20.91 -9.49 3.32
C ALA A 145 -20.70 -9.89 4.81
N SER A 146 -21.29 -11.00 5.25
CA SER A 146 -21.13 -11.49 6.64
C SER A 146 -19.67 -11.85 6.94
N ILE A 147 -18.99 -12.52 6.01
CA ILE A 147 -17.58 -12.91 6.15
C ILE A 147 -16.71 -11.63 6.28
N PHE A 148 -16.81 -10.73 5.30
CA PHE A 148 -15.96 -9.53 5.28
C PHE A 148 -16.30 -8.52 6.38
N THR A 149 -17.56 -8.43 6.81
CA THR A 149 -17.92 -7.63 7.99
C THR A 149 -17.27 -8.21 9.25
N SER A 150 -17.29 -9.53 9.42
CA SER A 150 -16.67 -10.16 10.60
C SER A 150 -15.14 -9.96 10.63
N LEU A 151 -14.48 -9.91 9.46
CA LEU A 151 -13.06 -9.58 9.35
C LEU A 151 -12.81 -8.10 9.66
N ALA A 152 -13.66 -7.21 9.14
CA ALA A 152 -13.57 -5.77 9.38
C ALA A 152 -13.79 -5.40 10.85
N ASP A 153 -14.71 -6.08 11.56
CA ASP A 153 -14.97 -5.89 12.99
C ASP A 153 -13.73 -6.19 13.85
N GLU A 154 -12.86 -7.11 13.37
CA GLU A 154 -11.57 -7.42 13.99
C GLU A 154 -10.42 -6.56 13.41
N ASN A 155 -10.73 -5.54 12.62
CA ASN A 155 -9.77 -4.65 11.94
C ASN A 155 -8.80 -5.37 11.00
N ILE A 156 -9.20 -6.52 10.43
CA ILE A 156 -8.43 -7.24 9.42
C ILE A 156 -8.65 -6.56 8.07
N ASN A 157 -7.56 -6.12 7.46
CA ASN A 157 -7.61 -5.56 6.12
C ASN A 157 -7.53 -6.66 5.07
N VAL A 158 -8.56 -6.77 4.23
CA VAL A 158 -8.60 -7.70 3.09
C VAL A 158 -8.13 -6.95 1.85
N ASP A 159 -7.12 -7.50 1.17
CA ASP A 159 -6.51 -6.80 0.03
C ASP A 159 -7.11 -7.25 -1.31
N MET A 160 -7.09 -8.54 -1.61
CA MET A 160 -7.57 -9.09 -2.87
C MET A 160 -8.73 -10.04 -2.59
N ILE A 161 -9.81 -9.90 -3.34
CA ILE A 161 -10.99 -10.78 -3.25
C ILE A 161 -11.26 -11.32 -4.65
N VAL A 162 -11.31 -12.64 -4.76
CA VAL A 162 -11.70 -13.34 -5.98
C VAL A 162 -12.87 -14.26 -5.66
N GLN A 163 -13.96 -14.08 -6.37
CA GLN A 163 -15.13 -14.95 -6.25
C GLN A 163 -15.34 -15.69 -7.57
N THR A 164 -15.45 -16.99 -7.51
CA THR A 164 -15.75 -17.82 -8.67
C THR A 164 -17.14 -18.40 -8.51
N VAL A 165 -18.01 -18.15 -9.48
CA VAL A 165 -19.35 -18.75 -9.50
C VAL A 165 -19.19 -20.24 -9.79
N GLY A 166 -19.57 -21.06 -8.82
CA GLY A 166 -19.54 -22.50 -8.93
C GLY A 166 -20.79 -23.09 -9.61
N VAL A 167 -20.83 -24.39 -9.68
CA VAL A 167 -21.98 -25.15 -10.15
C VAL A 167 -22.89 -25.49 -8.95
N ASP A 168 -24.18 -25.64 -9.17
CA ASP A 168 -25.16 -26.09 -8.16
C ASP A 168 -25.38 -25.12 -6.98
N GLY A 169 -25.35 -23.81 -7.23
CA GLY A 169 -25.63 -22.80 -6.20
C GLY A 169 -24.55 -22.71 -5.11
N LYS A 170 -23.32 -23.06 -5.46
CA LYS A 170 -22.13 -22.88 -4.63
C LYS A 170 -21.19 -21.89 -5.27
N THR A 171 -20.34 -21.28 -4.48
CA THR A 171 -19.32 -20.33 -4.92
C THR A 171 -18.03 -20.59 -4.16
N ASP A 172 -16.90 -20.35 -4.82
CA ASP A 172 -15.61 -20.32 -4.16
C ASP A 172 -15.20 -18.87 -3.95
N LEU A 173 -14.63 -18.62 -2.79
CA LEU A 173 -14.20 -17.29 -2.36
C LEU A 173 -12.75 -17.35 -1.91
N ASP A 174 -11.88 -16.66 -2.62
CA ASP A 174 -10.49 -16.48 -2.27
C ASP A 174 -10.23 -15.03 -1.87
N PHE A 175 -9.44 -14.84 -0.82
CA PHE A 175 -8.97 -13.50 -0.45
C PHE A 175 -7.59 -13.54 0.19
N THR A 176 -6.93 -12.38 0.25
CA THR A 176 -5.63 -12.24 0.89
C THR A 176 -5.68 -11.25 2.03
N ILE A 177 -4.89 -11.54 3.05
CA ILE A 177 -4.72 -10.71 4.24
C ILE A 177 -3.22 -10.55 4.56
N PRO A 178 -2.82 -9.51 5.31
CA PRO A 178 -1.47 -9.41 5.84
C PRO A 178 -1.14 -10.59 6.77
N THR A 179 0.11 -11.07 6.73
CA THR A 179 0.59 -12.12 7.65
C THR A 179 0.46 -11.74 9.12
N THR A 180 0.49 -10.44 9.44
CA THR A 180 0.30 -9.93 10.82
C THR A 180 -1.07 -10.23 11.39
N ASP A 181 -2.09 -10.36 10.54
CA ASP A 181 -3.48 -10.52 10.94
C ASP A 181 -3.92 -11.99 10.91
N TRP A 182 -2.99 -12.89 10.55
CA TRP A 182 -3.27 -14.29 10.30
C TRP A 182 -3.89 -15.03 11.51
N GLU A 183 -3.33 -14.87 12.69
CA GLU A 183 -3.83 -15.57 13.89
C GLU A 183 -5.24 -15.13 14.27
N ILE A 184 -5.55 -13.84 14.10
CA ILE A 184 -6.90 -13.31 14.35
C ILE A 184 -7.87 -13.84 13.29
N CYS A 185 -7.43 -13.84 12.02
CA CYS A 185 -8.24 -14.35 10.91
C CYS A 185 -8.66 -15.82 11.10
N LYS A 186 -7.76 -16.68 11.57
CA LYS A 186 -8.10 -18.08 11.90
C LYS A 186 -9.32 -18.16 12.82
N GLY A 187 -9.31 -17.39 13.92
CA GLY A 187 -10.41 -17.36 14.86
C GLY A 187 -11.73 -16.87 14.25
N VAL A 188 -11.66 -15.94 13.30
CA VAL A 188 -12.84 -15.49 12.56
C VAL A 188 -13.34 -16.59 11.64
N MET A 189 -12.44 -17.26 10.90
CA MET A 189 -12.80 -18.30 9.93
C MET A 189 -13.42 -19.55 10.58
N GLU A 190 -13.10 -19.86 11.84
CA GLU A 190 -13.74 -20.94 12.59
C GLU A 190 -15.27 -20.78 12.65
N LYS A 191 -15.79 -19.54 12.69
CA LYS A 191 -17.23 -19.24 12.71
C LYS A 191 -17.92 -19.63 11.39
N PHE A 192 -17.16 -19.74 10.32
CA PHE A 192 -17.66 -20.00 8.95
C PHE A 192 -17.41 -21.41 8.44
N GLN A 193 -16.82 -22.31 9.24
CA GLN A 193 -16.51 -23.69 8.84
C GLN A 193 -17.74 -24.49 8.38
N THR A 194 -18.91 -24.20 8.93
CA THR A 194 -20.17 -24.88 8.52
C THR A 194 -20.81 -24.30 7.27
N GLN A 195 -20.28 -23.18 6.76
CA GLN A 195 -20.83 -22.45 5.61
C GLN A 195 -20.05 -22.73 4.32
N ALA A 196 -18.90 -23.39 4.42
CA ALA A 196 -18.08 -23.86 3.31
C ALA A 196 -17.85 -25.37 3.43
N GLU A 197 -17.61 -26.03 2.31
CA GLU A 197 -17.22 -27.45 2.29
C GLU A 197 -15.78 -27.64 2.76
N ASN A 198 -14.93 -26.68 2.43
CA ASN A 198 -13.54 -26.65 2.84
C ASN A 198 -13.04 -25.21 2.99
N ILE A 199 -12.17 -24.98 3.96
CA ILE A 199 -11.42 -23.74 4.10
C ILE A 199 -9.94 -24.10 4.07
N ASP A 200 -9.20 -23.51 3.12
CA ASP A 200 -7.78 -23.74 2.90
C ASP A 200 -6.98 -22.46 3.13
N TYR A 201 -5.75 -22.61 3.56
CA TYR A 201 -4.86 -21.50 3.89
C TYR A 201 -3.49 -21.71 3.25
N ASN A 202 -2.93 -20.64 2.70
CA ASN A 202 -1.57 -20.68 2.18
C ASN A 202 -0.77 -19.46 2.67
N GLU A 203 0.18 -19.71 3.57
CA GLU A 203 1.09 -18.72 4.12
C GLU A 203 2.36 -18.50 3.28
N LYS A 204 2.54 -19.30 2.22
CA LYS A 204 3.74 -19.27 1.35
C LYS A 204 3.41 -18.70 -0.01
N ILE A 205 2.83 -17.51 0.00
CA ILE A 205 2.53 -16.76 -1.22
C ILE A 205 3.22 -15.40 -1.21
N CYS A 206 3.32 -14.82 -2.38
CA CYS A 206 3.62 -13.41 -2.55
C CYS A 206 2.65 -12.81 -3.57
N LYS A 207 2.39 -11.52 -3.43
CA LYS A 207 1.63 -10.73 -4.39
C LYS A 207 2.60 -9.96 -5.26
N VAL A 208 2.47 -10.10 -6.58
CA VAL A 208 3.18 -9.29 -7.58
C VAL A 208 2.15 -8.42 -8.28
N SER A 209 2.38 -7.12 -8.26
CA SER A 209 1.48 -6.13 -8.86
C SER A 209 2.23 -5.31 -9.90
N ILE A 210 1.56 -5.00 -11.00
CA ILE A 210 2.06 -4.17 -12.10
C ILE A 210 1.36 -2.82 -11.99
N VAL A 211 2.11 -1.74 -12.09
CA VAL A 211 1.63 -0.35 -12.07
C VAL A 211 1.99 0.31 -13.39
N GLY A 212 1.02 1.03 -13.98
CA GLY A 212 1.18 1.76 -15.23
C GLY A 212 -0.12 2.28 -15.81
#